data_c4ccf7999d78b7f9a00bd97d36c4e519
#
_entry.id   c4ccf7999d78b7f9a00bd97d36c4e519
#
_cell.length_a   1.000
_cell.length_b   1.000
_cell.length_c   1.000
_cell.angle_alpha   90.00
_cell.angle_beta   90.00
_cell.angle_gamma   90.00
#
_symmetry.space_group_name_H-M   'P 1'
#
loop_
_entity.id
_entity.type
_entity.pdbx_description
1 polymer ?
#
loop_
_entity_poly.entity_id
_entity_poly.type
_entity_poly.pdbx_seq_one_letter_code
_entity_poly.pdbx_strand_id
1 'polypeptide(L)'
;DLSTGVGERNDFNLADGSRLSLNANSAVDLHFNSQQRLVILRRGELVIQVAPDVRRPLRVRTAEGEVQALGTRFLVSQESAASRVVVLEHAVETRLFNGTTLALQEGQSALLYPRQIVLQAGDQHYRAEWLNGRLNVLDDSLAQVVDALRPYTRGLVRVAPEVRGLRVQGVYPLNDPDRAYTALAETLPIRVDRYSPWLTLIRPA
;
A
#
# COMPACT_ATOMS: atom_id res chain seq x y z
N ASP A 1 9.32 -14.34 -9.80
CA ASP A 1 8.36 -13.23 -9.85
C ASP A 1 7.05 -13.71 -9.22
N LEU A 2 6.43 -12.87 -8.37
CA LEU A 2 5.14 -13.13 -7.76
C LEU A 2 4.19 -11.97 -8.10
N SER A 3 2.92 -12.27 -8.35
CA SER A 3 1.94 -11.23 -8.64
C SER A 3 0.53 -11.64 -8.22
N THR A 4 -0.32 -10.64 -8.09
CA THR A 4 -1.76 -10.76 -7.82
C THR A 4 -2.55 -10.00 -8.88
N GLY A 5 -3.76 -10.49 -9.18
CA GLY A 5 -4.71 -9.84 -10.06
C GLY A 5 -5.59 -8.79 -9.35
N VAL A 6 -6.56 -8.25 -10.09
CA VAL A 6 -7.57 -7.33 -9.55
C VAL A 6 -8.43 -8.05 -8.50
N GLY A 7 -8.51 -7.49 -7.30
CA GLY A 7 -9.24 -8.05 -6.16
C GLY A 7 -8.60 -9.26 -5.50
N GLU A 8 -7.48 -9.76 -6.02
CA GLU A 8 -6.77 -10.90 -5.50
C GLU A 8 -5.74 -10.47 -4.45
N ARG A 9 -5.70 -11.16 -3.31
CA ARG A 9 -4.66 -11.06 -2.29
C ARG A 9 -4.08 -12.43 -2.07
N ASN A 10 -2.77 -12.53 -1.88
CA ASN A 10 -2.13 -13.83 -1.73
C ASN A 10 -0.94 -13.78 -0.77
N ASP A 11 -0.73 -14.88 -0.05
CA ASP A 11 0.37 -15.07 0.89
C ASP A 11 1.38 -16.06 0.34
N PHE A 12 2.67 -15.74 0.47
CA PHE A 12 3.78 -16.54 0.00
C PHE A 12 4.77 -16.79 1.13
N ASN A 13 5.17 -18.05 1.33
CA ASN A 13 6.30 -18.39 2.15
C ASN A 13 7.56 -18.36 1.27
N LEU A 14 8.51 -17.51 1.64
CA LEU A 14 9.76 -17.35 0.89
C LEU A 14 10.81 -18.38 1.32
N ALA A 15 11.80 -18.60 0.46
CA ALA A 15 12.84 -19.62 0.67
C ALA A 15 13.72 -19.38 1.91
N ASP A 16 13.77 -18.14 2.40
CA ASP A 16 14.51 -17.76 3.61
C ASP A 16 13.68 -17.86 4.90
N GLY A 17 12.44 -18.34 4.82
CA GLY A 17 11.49 -18.40 5.93
C GLY A 17 10.69 -17.13 6.17
N SER A 18 10.90 -16.07 5.40
CA SER A 18 10.06 -14.87 5.45
C SER A 18 8.67 -15.15 4.87
N ARG A 19 7.65 -14.40 5.34
CA ARG A 19 6.30 -14.44 4.80
C ARG A 19 5.97 -13.13 4.10
N LEU A 20 5.56 -13.22 2.85
CA LEU A 20 5.19 -12.10 2.01
C LEU A 20 3.70 -12.16 1.70
N SER A 21 2.95 -11.12 2.05
CA SER A 21 1.56 -10.91 1.63
C SER A 21 1.52 -9.85 0.54
N LEU A 22 0.93 -10.17 -0.61
CA LEU A 22 0.69 -9.22 -1.70
C LEU A 22 -0.76 -8.76 -1.70
N ASN A 23 -0.96 -7.46 -1.73
CA ASN A 23 -2.26 -6.83 -1.91
C ASN A 23 -2.75 -7.01 -3.36
N ALA A 24 -3.98 -6.61 -3.67
CA ALA A 24 -4.55 -6.69 -5.01
C ALA A 24 -3.71 -5.90 -6.03
N ASN A 25 -3.64 -6.42 -7.26
CA ASN A 25 -2.94 -5.82 -8.39
C ASN A 25 -1.46 -5.46 -8.10
N SER A 26 -0.77 -6.33 -7.36
CA SER A 26 0.63 -6.13 -6.94
C SER A 26 1.57 -7.06 -7.69
N ALA A 27 2.84 -6.67 -7.83
CA ALA A 27 3.87 -7.50 -8.45
C ALA A 27 5.24 -7.23 -7.84
N VAL A 28 5.99 -8.31 -7.57
CA VAL A 28 7.36 -8.27 -7.04
C VAL A 28 8.27 -9.22 -7.79
N ASP A 29 9.55 -8.84 -7.88
CA ASP A 29 10.63 -9.76 -8.27
C ASP A 29 11.44 -10.13 -7.03
N LEU A 30 11.84 -11.39 -6.94
CA LEU A 30 12.64 -11.92 -5.85
C LEU A 30 14.05 -12.23 -6.33
N HIS A 31 15.07 -11.66 -5.68
CA HIS A 31 16.48 -11.90 -5.93
C HIS A 31 17.16 -12.38 -4.63
N PHE A 32 16.99 -13.67 -4.32
CA PHE A 32 17.55 -14.32 -3.15
C PHE A 32 18.67 -15.25 -3.54
N ASN A 33 19.83 -15.07 -2.89
CA ASN A 33 20.99 -15.93 -3.07
C ASN A 33 21.82 -16.01 -1.75
N SER A 34 23.01 -16.56 -1.80
CA SER A 34 23.91 -16.69 -0.64
C SER A 34 24.39 -15.35 -0.08
N GLN A 35 24.29 -14.25 -0.84
CA GLN A 35 24.81 -12.94 -0.46
C GLN A 35 23.73 -11.90 -0.18
N GLN A 36 22.53 -12.03 -0.77
CA GLN A 36 21.48 -11.04 -0.63
C GLN A 36 20.06 -11.62 -0.59
N ARG A 37 19.17 -10.86 0.04
CA ARG A 37 17.72 -11.05 0.05
C ARG A 37 17.08 -9.75 -0.43
N LEU A 38 16.78 -9.66 -1.72
CA LEU A 38 16.20 -8.46 -2.33
C LEU A 38 14.83 -8.78 -2.92
N VAL A 39 13.83 -8.03 -2.50
CA VAL A 39 12.48 -7.95 -3.09
C VAL A 39 12.38 -6.65 -3.85
N ILE A 40 11.98 -6.66 -5.10
CA ILE A 40 11.73 -5.45 -5.89
C ILE A 40 10.23 -5.30 -6.07
N LEU A 41 9.63 -4.29 -5.44
CA LEU A 41 8.22 -3.95 -5.63
C LEU A 41 8.05 -3.20 -6.95
N ARG A 42 7.44 -3.84 -7.94
CA ARG A 42 7.19 -3.27 -9.28
C ARG A 42 5.94 -2.40 -9.30
N ARG A 43 4.89 -2.83 -8.61
CA ARG A 43 3.64 -2.10 -8.44
C ARG A 43 2.85 -2.65 -7.26
N GLY A 44 1.92 -1.84 -6.76
CA GLY A 44 0.97 -2.22 -5.72
C GLY A 44 1.57 -2.15 -4.33
N GLU A 45 1.23 -3.11 -3.48
CA GLU A 45 1.52 -3.07 -2.06
C GLU A 45 1.81 -4.46 -1.50
N LEU A 46 2.74 -4.52 -0.58
CA LEU A 46 3.11 -5.73 0.15
C LEU A 46 3.18 -5.49 1.66
N VAL A 47 2.94 -6.54 2.42
CA VAL A 47 3.41 -6.68 3.80
C VAL A 47 4.39 -7.85 3.84
N ILE A 48 5.52 -7.64 4.50
CA ILE A 48 6.50 -8.69 4.67
C ILE A 48 6.86 -8.84 6.16
N GLN A 49 6.81 -10.10 6.63
CA GLN A 49 7.38 -10.51 7.92
C GLN A 49 8.71 -11.19 7.64
N VAL A 50 9.79 -10.54 8.04
CA VAL A 50 11.15 -10.94 7.71
C VAL A 50 11.69 -11.96 8.71
N ALA A 51 12.15 -13.09 8.21
CA ALA A 51 12.92 -14.04 9.03
C ALA A 51 14.29 -13.44 9.44
N PRO A 52 14.68 -13.53 10.72
CA PRO A 52 15.96 -12.98 11.18
C PRO A 52 17.15 -13.58 10.44
N ASP A 53 18.00 -12.74 9.85
CA ASP A 53 19.30 -13.13 9.31
C ASP A 53 20.23 -11.91 9.33
N VAL A 54 21.08 -11.81 10.34
CA VAL A 54 21.98 -10.67 10.55
C VAL A 54 23.03 -10.54 9.44
N ARG A 55 23.41 -11.66 8.81
CA ARG A 55 24.44 -11.66 7.76
C ARG A 55 23.90 -11.18 6.41
N ARG A 56 22.59 -11.33 6.18
CA ARG A 56 21.92 -10.93 4.94
C ARG A 56 20.64 -10.17 5.26
N PRO A 57 20.72 -8.86 5.53
CA PRO A 57 19.53 -8.03 5.70
C PRO A 57 18.59 -8.17 4.49
N LEU A 58 17.29 -8.30 4.75
CA LEU A 58 16.31 -8.26 3.67
C LEU A 58 16.09 -6.82 3.26
N ARG A 59 16.09 -6.57 1.95
CA ARG A 59 15.80 -5.27 1.36
C ARG A 59 14.57 -5.34 0.46
N VAL A 60 13.70 -4.36 0.59
CA VAL A 60 12.62 -4.09 -0.36
C VAL A 60 12.98 -2.85 -1.15
N ARG A 61 13.12 -2.97 -2.47
CA ARG A 61 13.40 -1.86 -3.39
C ARG A 61 12.13 -1.39 -4.05
N THR A 62 11.97 -0.08 -4.13
CA THR A 62 10.89 0.61 -4.83
C THR A 62 11.46 1.52 -5.92
N ALA A 63 10.62 2.33 -6.55
CA ALA A 63 11.07 3.30 -7.55
C ALA A 63 11.94 4.43 -6.95
N GLU A 64 11.75 4.77 -5.67
CA GLU A 64 12.40 5.90 -5.00
C GLU A 64 13.60 5.50 -4.13
N GLY A 65 13.66 4.25 -3.67
CA GLY A 65 14.72 3.82 -2.76
C GLY A 65 14.59 2.40 -2.26
N GLU A 66 15.22 2.11 -1.13
CA GLU A 66 15.23 0.80 -0.48
C GLU A 66 14.82 0.91 0.99
N VAL A 67 14.17 -0.14 1.47
CA VAL A 67 13.86 -0.37 2.88
C VAL A 67 14.63 -1.59 3.34
N GLN A 68 15.44 -1.46 4.38
CA GLN A 68 16.24 -2.55 4.94
C GLN A 68 15.70 -2.98 6.29
N ALA A 69 15.57 -4.29 6.48
CA ALA A 69 15.02 -4.91 7.69
C ALA A 69 15.88 -6.08 8.18
N LEU A 70 15.91 -6.27 9.51
CA LEU A 70 16.67 -7.32 10.20
C LEU A 70 15.78 -8.26 11.05
N GLY A 71 14.54 -8.51 10.65
CA GLY A 71 13.59 -9.29 11.45
C GLY A 71 12.45 -8.44 11.93
N THR A 72 11.77 -7.81 11.00
CA THR A 72 10.70 -6.82 11.20
C THR A 72 9.48 -7.23 10.39
N ARG A 73 8.33 -6.65 10.75
CA ARG A 73 7.12 -6.70 9.93
C ARG A 73 6.80 -5.29 9.46
N PHE A 74 6.68 -5.10 8.16
CA PHE A 74 6.40 -3.78 7.59
C PHE A 74 5.65 -3.88 6.27
N LEU A 75 4.98 -2.78 5.94
CA LEU A 75 4.25 -2.58 4.70
C LEU A 75 5.06 -1.66 3.79
N VAL A 76 5.07 -1.96 2.50
CA VAL A 76 5.57 -1.07 1.45
C VAL A 76 4.54 -0.98 0.34
N SER A 77 4.20 0.24 -0.06
CA SER A 77 3.34 0.46 -1.23
C SER A 77 3.99 1.42 -2.22
N GLN A 78 3.82 1.14 -3.51
CA GLN A 78 4.21 2.02 -4.60
C GLN A 78 3.01 2.89 -4.98
N GLU A 79 3.02 4.15 -4.58
CA GLU A 79 2.01 5.14 -4.95
C GLU A 79 2.42 5.87 -6.25
N SER A 80 1.55 6.70 -6.80
CA SER A 80 1.80 7.37 -8.09
C SER A 80 3.01 8.32 -8.10
N ALA A 81 3.36 8.91 -6.95
CA ALA A 81 4.43 9.92 -6.84
C ALA A 81 5.47 9.61 -5.75
N ALA A 82 5.28 8.53 -5.00
CA ALA A 82 6.12 8.18 -3.85
C ALA A 82 5.98 6.69 -3.51
N SER A 83 6.87 6.16 -2.70
CA SER A 83 6.66 4.90 -2.00
C SER A 83 6.30 5.20 -0.55
N ARG A 84 5.34 4.46 0.00
CA ARG A 84 5.00 4.50 1.42
C ARG A 84 5.64 3.33 2.14
N VAL A 85 6.16 3.58 3.33
CA VAL A 85 6.64 2.56 4.25
C VAL A 85 5.90 2.72 5.58
N VAL A 86 5.37 1.63 6.13
CA VAL A 86 4.76 1.59 7.47
C VAL A 86 5.41 0.48 8.26
N VAL A 87 5.93 0.78 9.44
CA VAL A 87 6.52 -0.23 10.33
C VAL A 87 5.45 -0.79 11.23
N LEU A 88 5.20 -2.10 11.13
CA LEU A 88 4.19 -2.80 11.91
C LEU A 88 4.77 -3.44 13.17
N GLU A 89 6.04 -3.85 13.13
CA GLU A 89 6.78 -4.42 14.26
C GLU A 89 8.25 -4.04 14.14
N HIS A 90 8.88 -3.67 15.25
CA HIS A 90 10.30 -3.31 15.40
C HIS A 90 10.71 -2.03 14.61
N ALA A 91 11.73 -2.14 13.74
CA ALA A 91 12.29 -0.99 13.03
C ALA A 91 12.84 -1.34 11.65
N VAL A 92 12.86 -0.37 10.75
CA VAL A 92 13.51 -0.45 9.43
C VAL A 92 14.38 0.77 9.18
N GLU A 93 15.37 0.65 8.30
CA GLU A 93 16.07 1.79 7.70
C GLU A 93 15.56 2.01 6.28
N THR A 94 15.13 3.22 5.97
CA THR A 94 14.80 3.66 4.62
C THR A 94 15.97 4.44 4.03
N ARG A 95 16.25 4.24 2.73
CA ARG A 95 17.33 4.91 2.01
C ARG A 95 16.91 5.26 0.59
N LEU A 96 16.95 6.54 0.24
CA LEU A 96 16.75 6.98 -1.14
C LEU A 96 17.99 6.70 -1.99
N PHE A 97 17.83 6.69 -3.30
CA PHE A 97 18.98 6.52 -4.24
C PHE A 97 19.94 7.71 -4.23
N ASN A 98 19.53 8.88 -3.71
CA ASN A 98 20.41 10.03 -3.49
C ASN A 98 21.25 9.94 -2.18
N GLY A 99 21.08 8.86 -1.40
CA GLY A 99 21.79 8.62 -0.16
C GLY A 99 21.09 9.11 1.11
N THR A 100 19.97 9.85 1.01
CA THR A 100 19.19 10.27 2.20
C THR A 100 18.65 9.04 2.93
N THR A 101 18.81 8.97 4.25
CA THR A 101 18.35 7.88 5.09
C THR A 101 17.43 8.36 6.21
N LEU A 102 16.51 7.49 6.63
CA LEU A 102 15.67 7.68 7.81
C LEU A 102 15.38 6.33 8.44
N ALA A 103 15.64 6.20 9.76
CA ALA A 103 15.18 5.05 10.53
C ALA A 103 13.73 5.27 10.97
N LEU A 104 12.90 4.23 10.80
CA LEU A 104 11.51 4.23 11.24
C LEU A 104 11.33 3.15 12.30
N GLN A 105 10.61 3.50 13.36
CA GLN A 105 10.22 2.62 14.47
C GLN A 105 8.79 2.12 14.28
N GLU A 106 8.40 1.12 15.08
CA GLU A 106 7.04 0.60 15.13
C GLU A 106 5.98 1.72 15.24
N GLY A 107 4.92 1.63 14.47
CA GLY A 107 3.86 2.61 14.34
C GLY A 107 4.18 3.79 13.42
N GLN A 108 5.45 4.02 13.11
CA GLN A 108 5.83 5.10 12.21
C GLN A 108 5.63 4.75 10.74
N SER A 109 5.39 5.79 9.95
CA SER A 109 5.28 5.71 8.49
C SER A 109 5.99 6.88 7.83
N ALA A 110 6.53 6.65 6.64
CA ALA A 110 7.11 7.71 5.81
C ALA A 110 6.71 7.55 4.34
N LEU A 111 6.66 8.69 3.65
CA LEU A 111 6.61 8.76 2.19
C LEU A 111 8.01 9.04 1.66
N LEU A 112 8.48 8.15 0.80
CA LEU A 112 9.73 8.26 0.08
C LEU A 112 9.46 8.92 -1.27
N TYR A 113 9.89 10.16 -1.43
CA TYR A 113 9.93 10.86 -2.71
C TYR A 113 11.33 10.76 -3.32
N PRO A 114 11.54 11.05 -4.60
CA PRO A 114 12.87 10.93 -5.23
C PRO A 114 13.99 11.73 -4.55
N ARG A 115 13.64 12.80 -3.80
CA ARG A 115 14.62 13.71 -3.20
C ARG A 115 14.51 13.88 -1.68
N GLN A 116 13.43 13.41 -1.07
CA GLN A 116 13.17 13.57 0.37
C GLN A 116 12.35 12.42 0.94
N ILE A 117 12.54 12.20 2.24
CA ILE A 117 11.69 11.29 3.03
C ILE A 117 10.84 12.16 3.96
N VAL A 118 9.53 11.96 3.93
CA VAL A 118 8.57 12.74 4.73
C VAL A 118 7.89 11.81 5.74
N LEU A 119 8.25 11.99 7.02
CA LEU A 119 7.61 11.27 8.12
C LEU A 119 6.12 11.64 8.18
N GLN A 120 5.26 10.64 8.35
CA GLN A 120 3.82 10.84 8.48
C GLN A 120 3.42 10.92 9.94
N ALA A 121 2.40 11.73 10.24
CA ALA A 121 1.88 11.88 11.59
C ALA A 121 1.02 10.68 12.00
N GLY A 122 1.02 10.40 13.31
CA GLY A 122 0.17 9.37 13.93
C GLY A 122 0.56 7.94 13.62
N ASP A 123 -0.09 7.02 14.30
CA ASP A 123 0.06 5.59 14.09
C ASP A 123 -0.64 5.18 12.79
N GLN A 124 0.09 4.48 11.93
CA GLN A 124 -0.36 4.08 10.60
C GLN A 124 -0.61 2.57 10.45
N HIS A 125 -0.65 1.80 11.55
CA HIS A 125 -0.92 0.35 11.52
C HIS A 125 -2.22 0.00 10.77
N TYR A 126 -3.24 0.88 10.85
CA TYR A 126 -4.53 0.70 10.18
C TYR A 126 -4.42 0.50 8.65
N ARG A 127 -3.32 0.94 8.04
CA ARG A 127 -3.09 0.78 6.59
C ARG A 127 -2.86 -0.68 6.18
N ALA A 128 -2.48 -1.55 7.13
CA ALA A 128 -2.33 -2.98 6.89
C ALA A 128 -3.65 -3.79 7.02
N GLU A 129 -4.79 -3.14 7.31
CA GLU A 129 -6.09 -3.81 7.48
C GLU A 129 -6.62 -4.47 6.19
N TRP A 130 -6.03 -4.20 5.06
CA TRP A 130 -6.32 -4.94 3.84
C TRP A 130 -6.00 -6.44 3.97
N LEU A 131 -5.07 -6.83 4.83
CA LEU A 131 -4.83 -8.23 5.20
C LEU A 131 -6.10 -8.91 5.72
N ASN A 132 -6.96 -8.15 6.40
CA ASN A 132 -8.25 -8.60 6.94
C ASN A 132 -9.44 -8.26 6.00
N GLY A 133 -9.18 -7.84 4.76
CA GLY A 133 -10.22 -7.52 3.78
C GLY A 133 -10.93 -6.19 4.01
N ARG A 134 -10.32 -5.28 4.74
CA ARG A 134 -10.90 -3.98 5.09
C ARG A 134 -9.97 -2.84 4.68
N LEU A 135 -10.56 -1.73 4.25
CA LEU A 135 -9.88 -0.45 4.10
C LEU A 135 -10.32 0.44 5.27
N ASN A 136 -9.40 0.69 6.21
CA ASN A 136 -9.62 1.64 7.28
C ASN A 136 -9.14 3.01 6.84
N VAL A 137 -10.01 4.00 7.00
CA VAL A 137 -9.78 5.40 6.60
C VAL A 137 -10.00 6.30 7.81
N LEU A 138 -9.01 7.08 8.19
CA LEU A 138 -9.09 7.94 9.39
C LEU A 138 -9.31 9.42 9.07
N ASP A 139 -8.84 9.91 7.97
CA ASP A 139 -9.02 11.28 7.47
C ASP A 139 -8.30 11.44 6.13
N ASP A 140 -8.53 10.51 5.18
CA ASP A 140 -7.99 10.60 3.84
C ASP A 140 -8.93 11.38 2.93
N SER A 141 -8.42 11.92 1.83
CA SER A 141 -9.27 12.53 0.80
C SER A 141 -10.02 11.45 0.01
N LEU A 142 -11.18 11.79 -0.55
CA LEU A 142 -11.94 10.88 -1.40
C LEU A 142 -11.08 10.33 -2.57
N ALA A 143 -10.19 11.14 -3.12
CA ALA A 143 -9.25 10.69 -4.15
C ALA A 143 -8.35 9.56 -3.63
N GLN A 144 -7.76 9.70 -2.43
CA GLN A 144 -6.92 8.68 -1.82
C GLN A 144 -7.69 7.39 -1.51
N VAL A 145 -8.92 7.53 -1.01
CA VAL A 145 -9.79 6.37 -0.73
C VAL A 145 -10.13 5.62 -2.02
N VAL A 146 -10.48 6.35 -3.09
CA VAL A 146 -10.76 5.73 -4.39
C VAL A 146 -9.49 5.10 -4.97
N ASP A 147 -8.32 5.71 -4.83
CA ASP A 147 -7.06 5.12 -5.28
C ASP A 147 -6.74 3.81 -4.52
N ALA A 148 -7.05 3.73 -3.21
CA ALA A 148 -6.93 2.50 -2.43
C ALA A 148 -7.95 1.40 -2.83
N LEU A 149 -9.12 1.77 -3.36
CA LEU A 149 -10.14 0.85 -3.87
C LEU A 149 -9.88 0.39 -5.32
N ARG A 150 -9.10 1.14 -6.11
CA ARG A 150 -8.82 0.82 -7.53
C ARG A 150 -8.26 -0.59 -7.76
N PRO A 151 -7.32 -1.11 -6.95
CA PRO A 151 -6.81 -2.47 -7.13
C PRO A 151 -7.89 -3.57 -7.02
N TYR A 152 -9.00 -3.24 -6.39
CA TYR A 152 -10.14 -4.16 -6.18
C TYR A 152 -11.26 -3.95 -7.20
N THR A 153 -11.22 -2.86 -7.96
CA THR A 153 -12.30 -2.48 -8.88
C THR A 153 -11.92 -2.80 -10.31
N ARG A 154 -12.80 -3.48 -11.03
CA ARG A 154 -12.65 -3.67 -12.48
C ARG A 154 -13.03 -2.39 -13.21
N GLY A 155 -12.24 -2.06 -14.23
CA GLY A 155 -12.48 -0.88 -15.05
C GLY A 155 -11.91 0.41 -14.46
N LEU A 156 -12.35 1.53 -15.02
CA LEU A 156 -11.87 2.86 -14.69
C LEU A 156 -12.82 3.56 -13.73
N VAL A 157 -12.30 4.03 -12.61
CA VAL A 157 -13.03 4.90 -11.68
C VAL A 157 -12.46 6.31 -11.79
N ARG A 158 -13.30 7.28 -12.11
CA ARG A 158 -12.94 8.71 -12.18
C ARG A 158 -13.64 9.47 -11.07
N VAL A 159 -12.90 10.36 -10.42
CA VAL A 159 -13.41 11.28 -9.39
C VAL A 159 -13.37 12.68 -9.97
N ALA A 160 -14.52 13.34 -9.99
CA ALA A 160 -14.63 14.72 -10.45
C ALA A 160 -13.78 15.65 -9.57
N PRO A 161 -13.10 16.67 -10.14
CA PRO A 161 -12.19 17.54 -9.39
C PRO A 161 -12.83 18.18 -8.15
N GLU A 162 -14.11 18.52 -8.22
CA GLU A 162 -14.86 19.23 -7.19
C GLU A 162 -15.01 18.44 -5.88
N VAL A 163 -15.00 17.10 -5.97
CA VAL A 163 -15.20 16.21 -4.80
C VAL A 163 -13.93 15.48 -4.36
N ARG A 164 -12.83 15.62 -5.08
CA ARG A 164 -11.56 14.92 -4.77
C ARG A 164 -11.04 15.15 -3.37
N GLY A 165 -11.23 16.39 -2.86
CA GLY A 165 -10.72 16.81 -1.56
C GLY A 165 -11.65 16.50 -0.38
N LEU A 166 -12.84 15.93 -0.60
CA LEU A 166 -13.75 15.59 0.49
C LEU A 166 -13.07 14.63 1.47
N ARG A 167 -13.19 14.94 2.75
CA ARG A 167 -12.58 14.13 3.82
C ARG A 167 -13.46 12.93 4.13
N VAL A 168 -12.81 11.79 4.25
CA VAL A 168 -13.47 10.49 4.44
C VAL A 168 -12.96 9.87 5.73
N GLN A 169 -13.88 9.31 6.51
CA GLN A 169 -13.59 8.48 7.66
C GLN A 169 -14.50 7.25 7.65
N GLY A 170 -13.96 6.09 7.96
CA GLY A 170 -14.76 4.87 8.02
C GLY A 170 -13.99 3.60 7.74
N VAL A 171 -14.72 2.49 7.68
CA VAL A 171 -14.20 1.17 7.35
C VAL A 171 -14.98 0.64 6.15
N TYR A 172 -14.27 0.30 5.09
CA TYR A 172 -14.87 -0.12 3.82
C TYR A 172 -14.47 -1.56 3.45
N PRO A 173 -15.39 -2.39 2.98
CA PRO A 173 -15.09 -3.76 2.59
C PRO A 173 -14.30 -3.78 1.27
N LEU A 174 -13.17 -4.48 1.24
CA LEU A 174 -12.36 -4.66 0.04
C LEU A 174 -12.84 -5.84 -0.82
N ASN A 175 -13.53 -6.80 -0.22
CA ASN A 175 -14.08 -7.95 -0.94
C ASN A 175 -15.34 -7.60 -1.76
N ASP A 176 -15.93 -6.44 -1.50
CA ASP A 176 -17.08 -5.90 -2.20
C ASP A 176 -16.87 -4.39 -2.44
N PRO A 177 -16.09 -4.00 -3.46
CA PRO A 177 -15.81 -2.59 -3.75
C PRO A 177 -17.07 -1.81 -4.13
N ASP A 178 -18.09 -2.47 -4.68
CA ASP A 178 -19.37 -1.84 -5.03
C ASP A 178 -20.10 -1.36 -3.79
N ARG A 179 -20.10 -2.16 -2.73
CA ARG A 179 -20.64 -1.78 -1.42
C ARG A 179 -19.82 -0.64 -0.80
N ALA A 180 -18.49 -0.63 -0.98
CA ALA A 180 -17.66 0.47 -0.51
C ALA A 180 -18.03 1.81 -1.19
N TYR A 181 -18.23 1.82 -2.52
CA TYR A 181 -18.68 3.02 -3.24
C TYR A 181 -20.10 3.45 -2.84
N THR A 182 -20.99 2.52 -2.58
CA THR A 182 -22.34 2.84 -2.08
C THR A 182 -22.28 3.52 -0.72
N ALA A 183 -21.49 2.98 0.21
CA ALA A 183 -21.31 3.57 1.54
C ALA A 183 -20.69 4.99 1.48
N LEU A 184 -19.77 5.22 0.55
CA LEU A 184 -19.23 6.57 0.31
C LEU A 184 -20.32 7.55 -0.15
N ALA A 185 -21.22 7.12 -1.05
CA ALA A 185 -22.32 7.96 -1.54
C ALA A 185 -23.41 8.20 -0.47
N GLU A 186 -23.58 7.33 0.51
CA GLU A 186 -24.50 7.51 1.63
C GLU A 186 -23.98 8.53 2.67
N THR A 187 -22.66 8.71 2.78
CA THR A 187 -22.03 9.53 3.81
C THR A 187 -21.49 10.87 3.30
N LEU A 188 -21.31 11.02 2.00
CA LEU A 188 -20.74 12.20 1.36
C LEU A 188 -21.73 12.82 0.36
N PRO A 189 -21.65 14.14 0.08
CA PRO A 189 -22.47 14.79 -0.95
C PRO A 189 -22.01 14.44 -2.37
N ILE A 190 -22.01 13.14 -2.68
CA ILE A 190 -21.56 12.60 -3.97
C ILE A 190 -22.58 11.59 -4.51
N ARG A 191 -22.54 11.39 -5.81
CA ARG A 191 -23.20 10.26 -6.46
C ARG A 191 -22.21 9.45 -7.27
N VAL A 192 -22.46 8.15 -7.33
CA VAL A 192 -21.65 7.16 -8.04
C VAL A 192 -22.45 6.66 -9.24
N ASP A 193 -22.10 7.14 -10.42
CA ASP A 193 -22.77 6.78 -11.68
C ASP A 193 -21.97 5.70 -12.40
N ARG A 194 -22.60 4.56 -12.66
CA ARG A 194 -22.02 3.45 -13.42
C ARG A 194 -22.53 3.51 -14.86
N TYR A 195 -21.67 3.93 -15.77
CA TYR A 195 -22.02 4.00 -17.19
C TYR A 195 -21.87 2.67 -17.92
N SER A 196 -21.00 1.81 -17.39
CA SER A 196 -20.76 0.45 -17.89
C SER A 196 -20.03 -0.38 -16.85
N PRO A 197 -19.84 -1.70 -17.05
CA PRO A 197 -18.98 -2.53 -16.19
C PRO A 197 -17.51 -2.03 -16.10
N TRP A 198 -17.11 -1.13 -17.01
CA TRP A 198 -15.74 -0.65 -17.14
C TRP A 198 -15.57 0.84 -16.82
N LEU A 199 -16.65 1.57 -16.52
CA LEU A 199 -16.58 3.01 -16.24
C LEU A 199 -17.52 3.41 -15.12
N THR A 200 -16.95 3.90 -14.03
CA THR A 200 -17.63 4.52 -12.90
C THR A 200 -17.16 5.97 -12.76
N LEU A 201 -18.12 6.89 -12.59
CA LEU A 201 -17.84 8.31 -12.34
C LEU A 201 -18.39 8.70 -10.97
N ILE A 202 -17.55 9.32 -10.14
CA ILE A 202 -17.92 9.89 -8.85
C ILE A 202 -17.92 11.40 -8.99
N ARG A 203 -19.07 12.04 -8.72
CA ARG A 203 -19.30 13.47 -8.92
C ARG A 203 -20.17 14.07 -7.80
N PRO A 204 -20.30 15.39 -7.69
CA PRO A 204 -21.24 16.02 -6.75
C PRO A 204 -22.66 15.45 -6.90
N ALA A 205 -23.40 15.38 -5.77
CA ALA A 205 -24.80 14.94 -5.70
C ALA A 205 -25.74 15.87 -6.46
#